data_0b9cad6bdd6cfcd995b1f80893ebed42
#
_entry.id   0b9cad6bdd6cfcd995b1f80893ebed42
#
_cell.length_a   1.000
_cell.length_b   1.000
_cell.length_c   1.000
_cell.angle_alpha   90.00
_cell.angle_beta   90.00
_cell.angle_gamma   90.00
#
_symmetry.space_group_name_H-M   'P 1'
#
loop_
_entity.id
_entity.type
_entity.pdbx_description
1 polymer ?
#
loop_
_entity_poly.entity_id
_entity_poly.type
_entity_poly.pdbx_seq_one_letter_code
_entity_poly.pdbx_strand_id
1 'polypeptide(L)'
;MNQPLLDAVALRCERGGRLLFDDLSLSLAAGESLQIGGVNGSGKTSLLRILAGLLPADAGEVRRPAAAELLWLGHAPGIAEGLTALENLYSLANLWRPTTPAACLAALAALGLADWADEPCRQLSAGQRRRVALARLHLPAPPRLWLLDEPFTALDAASCTQLEERLRAHCDAGGALVLTSHRELEVLPEGHRLLWLDGGR
;
A
#
# COMPACT_ATOMS: atom_id res chain seq x y z
N MET A 1 23.64 -1.62 -13.76
CA MET A 1 22.74 -2.30 -12.79
C MET A 1 21.83 -1.21 -12.22
N ASN A 2 20.52 -1.34 -12.40
CA ASN A 2 19.55 -0.36 -11.88
C ASN A 2 19.57 -0.44 -10.34
N GLN A 3 19.74 0.69 -9.66
CA GLN A 3 19.64 0.74 -8.20
C GLN A 3 18.22 0.33 -7.78
N PRO A 4 18.06 -0.52 -6.74
CA PRO A 4 16.74 -0.89 -6.24
C PRO A 4 15.99 0.35 -5.73
N LEU A 5 14.67 0.36 -5.90
CA LEU A 5 13.80 1.38 -5.32
C LEU A 5 13.66 1.22 -3.80
N LEU A 6 13.75 -0.02 -3.32
CA LEU A 6 13.72 -0.36 -1.91
C LEU A 6 14.79 -1.42 -1.64
N ASP A 7 15.58 -1.20 -0.60
CA ASP A 7 16.60 -2.14 -0.17
C ASP A 7 16.61 -2.21 1.36
N ALA A 8 16.54 -3.41 1.90
CA ALA A 8 16.55 -3.67 3.33
C ALA A 8 17.57 -4.76 3.64
N VAL A 9 18.46 -4.51 4.59
CA VAL A 9 19.60 -5.37 4.90
C VAL A 9 19.61 -5.73 6.38
N ALA A 10 19.65 -7.04 6.67
CA ALA A 10 19.81 -7.61 8.01
C ALA A 10 18.82 -7.04 9.05
N LEU A 11 17.54 -6.88 8.65
CA LEU A 11 16.51 -6.33 9.54
C LEU A 11 16.20 -7.29 10.68
N ARG A 12 16.18 -6.75 11.89
CA ARG A 12 15.65 -7.39 13.10
C ARG A 12 14.46 -6.63 13.62
N CYS A 13 13.45 -7.35 14.07
CA CYS A 13 12.28 -6.78 14.72
C CYS A 13 11.78 -7.67 15.86
N GLU A 14 11.73 -7.09 17.06
CA GLU A 14 11.15 -7.69 18.27
C GLU A 14 10.03 -6.81 18.79
N ARG A 15 8.87 -7.37 19.13
CA ARG A 15 7.73 -6.63 19.69
C ARG A 15 7.07 -7.43 20.80
N GLY A 16 6.84 -6.75 21.95
CA GLY A 16 6.22 -7.38 23.12
C GLY A 16 7.01 -8.57 23.65
N GLY A 17 8.34 -8.57 23.57
CA GLY A 17 9.20 -9.67 23.98
C GLY A 17 9.21 -10.86 23.01
N ARG A 18 8.62 -10.72 21.80
CA ARG A 18 8.63 -11.74 20.78
C ARG A 18 9.45 -11.29 19.56
N LEU A 19 10.42 -12.10 19.18
CA LEU A 19 11.14 -11.93 17.92
C LEU A 19 10.19 -12.22 16.76
N LEU A 20 10.02 -11.25 15.84
CA LEU A 20 9.17 -11.40 14.66
C LEU A 20 10.00 -11.88 13.47
N PHE A 21 11.17 -11.30 13.27
CA PHE A 21 12.16 -11.71 12.28
C PHE A 21 13.55 -11.22 12.66
N ASP A 22 14.58 -11.94 12.19
CA ASP A 22 15.98 -11.62 12.39
C ASP A 22 16.74 -11.88 11.09
N ASP A 23 17.75 -11.07 10.80
CA ASP A 23 18.59 -11.13 9.60
C ASP A 23 17.78 -11.14 8.28
N LEU A 24 16.66 -10.43 8.27
CA LEU A 24 15.79 -10.37 7.09
C LEU A 24 16.34 -9.35 6.10
N SER A 25 16.62 -9.80 4.89
CA SER A 25 17.08 -8.93 3.80
C SER A 25 16.17 -9.07 2.58
N LEU A 26 15.87 -7.96 1.94
CA LEU A 26 15.10 -7.92 0.69
C LEU A 26 15.49 -6.70 -0.14
N SER A 27 15.28 -6.81 -1.43
CA SER A 27 15.51 -5.72 -2.38
C SER A 27 14.41 -5.73 -3.42
N LEU A 28 13.99 -4.56 -3.90
CA LEU A 28 12.91 -4.39 -4.86
C LEU A 28 13.29 -3.35 -5.92
N ALA A 29 13.37 -3.76 -7.16
CA ALA A 29 13.64 -2.89 -8.31
C ALA A 29 12.35 -2.29 -8.90
N ALA A 30 12.50 -1.36 -9.83
CA ALA A 30 11.39 -0.85 -10.62
C ALA A 30 10.76 -2.00 -11.44
N GLY A 31 9.43 -2.06 -11.50
CA GLY A 31 8.67 -3.12 -12.15
C GLY A 31 8.38 -4.34 -11.28
N GLU A 32 9.03 -4.46 -10.12
CA GLU A 32 8.86 -5.62 -9.26
C GLU A 32 7.75 -5.44 -8.22
N SER A 33 7.18 -6.56 -7.79
CA SER A 33 6.26 -6.63 -6.67
C SER A 33 6.65 -7.71 -5.66
N LEU A 34 6.40 -7.45 -4.37
CA LEU A 34 6.64 -8.35 -3.27
C LEU A 34 5.38 -8.51 -2.43
N GLN A 35 4.84 -9.71 -2.36
CA GLN A 35 3.79 -10.05 -1.41
C GLN A 35 4.41 -10.62 -0.14
N ILE A 36 4.03 -10.07 1.01
CA ILE A 36 4.41 -10.60 2.32
C ILE A 36 3.28 -11.47 2.84
N GLY A 37 3.52 -12.78 2.90
CA GLY A 37 2.64 -13.79 3.47
C GLY A 37 3.03 -14.14 4.90
N GLY A 38 2.20 -14.93 5.58
CA GLY A 38 2.46 -15.43 6.93
C GLY A 38 1.22 -15.42 7.81
N VAL A 39 1.27 -16.15 8.93
CA VAL A 39 0.17 -16.24 9.89
C VAL A 39 -0.12 -14.88 10.57
N ASN A 40 -1.28 -14.76 11.21
CA ASN A 40 -1.58 -13.56 12.00
C ASN A 40 -0.55 -13.39 13.14
N GLY A 41 -0.04 -12.16 13.30
CA GLY A 41 1.00 -11.87 14.28
C GLY A 41 2.43 -12.27 13.87
N SER A 42 2.67 -12.71 12.62
CA SER A 42 4.02 -13.05 12.12
C SER A 42 4.92 -11.83 11.87
N GLY A 43 4.36 -10.60 11.93
CA GLY A 43 5.16 -9.39 11.73
C GLY A 43 4.97 -8.69 10.38
N LYS A 44 4.02 -9.12 9.53
CA LYS A 44 3.75 -8.52 8.19
C LYS A 44 3.59 -7.01 8.25
N THR A 45 2.65 -6.53 9.06
CA THR A 45 2.41 -5.08 9.25
C THR A 45 3.63 -4.37 9.85
N SER A 46 4.37 -5.03 10.77
CA SER A 46 5.58 -4.46 11.36
C SER A 46 6.67 -4.30 10.30
N LEU A 47 6.91 -5.31 9.49
CA LEU A 47 7.86 -5.24 8.37
C LEU A 47 7.45 -4.12 7.40
N LEU A 48 6.20 -4.09 6.98
CA LEU A 48 5.71 -3.07 6.05
C LEU A 48 5.88 -1.64 6.62
N ARG A 49 5.63 -1.44 7.93
CA ARG A 49 5.86 -0.16 8.61
C ARG A 49 7.33 0.21 8.72
N ILE A 50 8.22 -0.76 8.92
CA ILE A 50 9.68 -0.55 8.90
C ILE A 50 10.12 -0.09 7.52
N LEU A 51 9.69 -0.77 6.47
CA LEU A 51 9.97 -0.40 5.08
C LEU A 51 9.44 1.01 4.74
N ALA A 52 8.27 1.38 5.29
CA ALA A 52 7.71 2.73 5.15
C ALA A 52 8.45 3.80 5.97
N GLY A 53 9.27 3.42 6.95
CA GLY A 53 9.90 4.32 7.91
C GLY A 53 8.96 4.85 8.99
N LEU A 54 7.84 4.17 9.19
CA LEU A 54 6.86 4.47 10.22
C LEU A 54 7.15 3.75 11.55
N LEU A 55 8.07 2.79 11.52
CA LEU A 55 8.53 2.02 12.67
C LEU A 55 10.04 1.82 12.56
N PRO A 56 10.83 2.06 13.61
CA PRO A 56 12.24 1.71 13.59
C PRO A 56 12.42 0.19 13.64
N ALA A 57 13.41 -0.33 12.92
CA ALA A 57 13.91 -1.68 13.13
C ALA A 57 14.80 -1.71 14.38
N ASP A 58 14.90 -2.88 15.03
CA ASP A 58 15.80 -3.05 16.19
C ASP A 58 17.26 -3.23 15.73
N ALA A 59 17.49 -3.73 14.50
CA ALA A 59 18.77 -3.75 13.81
C ALA A 59 18.56 -3.77 12.29
N GLY A 60 19.63 -3.50 11.54
CA GLY A 60 19.63 -3.45 10.08
C GLY A 60 19.30 -2.06 9.53
N GLU A 61 19.27 -1.95 8.21
CA GLU A 61 19.07 -0.69 7.51
C GLU A 61 18.01 -0.82 6.41
N VAL A 62 17.28 0.27 6.16
CA VAL A 62 16.35 0.40 5.02
C VAL A 62 16.73 1.61 4.18
N ARG A 63 17.00 1.38 2.90
CA ARG A 63 17.13 2.42 1.88
C ARG A 63 15.85 2.45 1.05
N ARG A 64 15.21 3.61 0.99
CA ARG A 64 13.95 3.84 0.29
C ARG A 64 13.93 5.21 -0.37
N PRO A 65 13.05 5.45 -1.35
CA PRO A 65 12.91 6.77 -1.95
C PRO A 65 12.42 7.80 -0.92
N ALA A 66 12.50 9.08 -1.28
CA ALA A 66 11.96 10.17 -0.47
C ALA A 66 10.45 9.96 -0.19
N ALA A 67 9.95 10.53 0.91
CA ALA A 67 8.55 10.36 1.32
C ALA A 67 7.53 10.75 0.22
N ALA A 68 7.85 11.74 -0.62
CA ALA A 68 7.01 12.14 -1.75
C ALA A 68 6.91 11.08 -2.87
N GLU A 69 7.82 10.11 -2.90
CA GLU A 69 7.85 8.99 -3.86
C GLU A 69 7.37 7.67 -3.23
N LEU A 70 6.83 7.69 -2.01
CA LEU A 70 6.31 6.55 -1.29
C LEU A 70 4.83 6.76 -0.95
N LEU A 71 3.98 5.81 -1.35
CA LEU A 71 2.59 5.74 -0.94
C LEU A 71 2.42 4.64 0.10
N TRP A 72 1.94 5.03 1.27
CA TRP A 72 1.54 4.14 2.35
C TRP A 72 0.02 4.00 2.42
N LEU A 73 -0.48 2.78 2.42
CA LEU A 73 -1.87 2.45 2.72
C LEU A 73 -1.89 1.38 3.82
N GLY A 74 -2.24 1.80 5.03
CA GLY A 74 -2.35 0.90 6.18
C GLY A 74 -3.63 0.08 6.17
N HIS A 75 -3.73 -0.82 7.15
CA HIS A 75 -4.96 -1.60 7.38
C HIS A 75 -6.17 -0.68 7.62
N ALA A 76 -6.03 0.34 8.45
CA ALA A 76 -7.03 1.40 8.59
C ALA A 76 -6.97 2.33 7.36
N PRO A 77 -8.12 2.72 6.78
CA PRO A 77 -8.17 3.53 5.56
C PRO A 77 -7.45 4.89 5.66
N GLY A 78 -7.31 5.43 6.87
CA GLY A 78 -6.67 6.74 7.10
C GLY A 78 -7.48 7.90 6.53
N ILE A 79 -8.80 7.80 6.55
CA ILE A 79 -9.74 8.84 6.12
C ILE A 79 -10.41 9.49 7.32
N ALA A 80 -10.69 10.79 7.22
CA ALA A 80 -11.43 11.56 8.22
C ALA A 80 -12.93 11.38 7.97
N GLU A 81 -13.67 10.86 8.94
CA GLU A 81 -15.10 10.55 8.81
C GLU A 81 -15.98 11.78 8.61
N GLY A 82 -15.54 12.95 9.10
CA GLY A 82 -16.26 14.23 8.97
C GLY A 82 -16.08 14.90 7.62
N LEU A 83 -15.08 14.52 6.83
CA LEU A 83 -14.85 15.04 5.49
C LEU A 83 -15.59 14.21 4.45
N THR A 84 -15.91 14.83 3.30
CA THR A 84 -16.43 14.13 2.13
C THR A 84 -15.38 13.20 1.51
N ALA A 85 -15.79 12.29 0.62
CA ALA A 85 -14.87 11.45 -0.12
C ALA A 85 -13.87 12.28 -0.95
N LEU A 86 -14.36 13.33 -1.60
CA LEU A 86 -13.53 14.25 -2.39
C LEU A 86 -12.52 15.02 -1.51
N GLU A 87 -12.98 15.60 -0.40
CA GLU A 87 -12.11 16.34 0.53
C GLU A 87 -11.01 15.46 1.13
N ASN A 88 -11.35 14.22 1.51
CA ASN A 88 -10.36 13.23 1.99
C ASN A 88 -9.30 12.96 0.93
N LEU A 89 -9.72 12.63 -0.29
CA LEU A 89 -8.78 12.30 -1.36
C LEU A 89 -7.93 13.52 -1.74
N TYR A 90 -8.54 14.69 -1.87
CA TYR A 90 -7.86 15.94 -2.21
C TYR A 90 -6.81 16.32 -1.14
N SER A 91 -7.16 16.24 0.14
CA SER A 91 -6.24 16.54 1.24
C SER A 91 -5.05 15.58 1.26
N LEU A 92 -5.31 14.27 1.13
CA LEU A 92 -4.25 13.26 1.13
C LEU A 92 -3.35 13.36 -0.10
N ALA A 93 -3.90 13.64 -1.27
CA ALA A 93 -3.13 13.76 -2.51
C ALA A 93 -2.14 14.94 -2.46
N ASN A 94 -2.55 16.07 -1.92
CA ASN A 94 -1.71 17.27 -1.80
C ASN A 94 -0.55 17.12 -0.81
N LEU A 95 -0.50 16.05 0.00
CA LEU A 95 0.68 15.72 0.81
C LEU A 95 1.87 15.26 -0.02
N TRP A 96 1.65 14.76 -1.24
CA TRP A 96 2.72 14.28 -2.12
C TRP A 96 2.99 15.25 -3.26
N ARG A 97 1.95 15.63 -3.97
CA ARG A 97 2.04 16.52 -5.14
C ARG A 97 0.75 17.35 -5.26
N PRO A 98 0.86 18.60 -5.73
CA PRO A 98 -0.31 19.39 -6.05
C PRO A 98 -1.22 18.63 -7.01
N THR A 99 -2.49 18.52 -6.65
CA THR A 99 -3.53 17.86 -7.46
C THR A 99 -4.72 18.80 -7.63
N THR A 100 -5.68 18.42 -8.47
CA THR A 100 -6.91 19.19 -8.69
C THR A 100 -8.13 18.41 -8.21
N PRO A 101 -9.21 19.11 -7.80
CA PRO A 101 -10.49 18.44 -7.50
C PRO A 101 -10.98 17.56 -8.65
N ALA A 102 -10.81 18.00 -9.90
CA ALA A 102 -11.21 17.22 -11.08
C ALA A 102 -10.44 15.89 -11.20
N ALA A 103 -9.14 15.89 -10.90
CA ALA A 103 -8.35 14.63 -10.88
C ALA A 103 -8.81 13.70 -9.75
N CYS A 104 -9.16 14.24 -8.59
CA CYS A 104 -9.70 13.46 -7.49
C CYS A 104 -11.08 12.88 -7.82
N LEU A 105 -11.97 13.65 -8.45
CA LEU A 105 -13.27 13.17 -8.92
C LEU A 105 -13.12 12.03 -9.94
N ALA A 106 -12.19 12.15 -10.90
CA ALA A 106 -11.90 11.09 -11.86
C ALA A 106 -11.39 9.81 -11.17
N ALA A 107 -10.52 9.94 -10.15
CA ALA A 107 -10.03 8.82 -9.37
C ALA A 107 -11.14 8.13 -8.54
N LEU A 108 -12.06 8.89 -7.96
CA LEU A 108 -13.24 8.37 -7.27
C LEU A 108 -14.20 7.67 -8.25
N ALA A 109 -14.44 8.26 -9.42
CA ALA A 109 -15.28 7.69 -10.45
C ALA A 109 -14.74 6.35 -10.96
N ALA A 110 -13.43 6.20 -11.11
CA ALA A 110 -12.78 4.95 -11.48
C ALA A 110 -13.07 3.79 -10.50
N LEU A 111 -13.47 4.10 -9.26
CA LEU A 111 -13.84 3.13 -8.23
C LEU A 111 -15.35 3.10 -7.93
N GLY A 112 -16.18 3.67 -8.83
CA GLY A 112 -17.63 3.70 -8.67
C GLY A 112 -18.12 4.58 -7.50
N LEU A 113 -17.37 5.65 -7.19
CA LEU A 113 -17.70 6.57 -6.09
C LEU A 113 -18.07 7.98 -6.59
N ALA A 114 -18.39 8.15 -7.88
CA ALA A 114 -18.73 9.47 -8.42
C ALA A 114 -19.93 10.12 -7.68
N ASP A 115 -21.00 9.34 -7.48
CA ASP A 115 -22.23 9.82 -6.81
C ASP A 115 -22.06 10.03 -5.30
N TRP A 116 -20.93 9.57 -4.75
CA TRP A 116 -20.60 9.65 -3.32
C TRP A 116 -19.50 10.67 -3.00
N ALA A 117 -19.07 11.43 -4.03
CA ALA A 117 -17.91 12.32 -3.90
C ALA A 117 -18.12 13.40 -2.82
N ASP A 118 -19.33 13.95 -2.73
CA ASP A 118 -19.71 15.01 -1.81
C ASP A 118 -20.33 14.49 -0.49
N GLU A 119 -20.43 13.16 -0.33
CA GLU A 119 -20.96 12.57 0.89
C GLU A 119 -19.89 12.46 1.99
N PRO A 120 -20.20 12.87 3.25
CA PRO A 120 -19.32 12.65 4.39
C PRO A 120 -18.98 11.16 4.58
N CYS A 121 -17.72 10.86 4.79
CA CYS A 121 -17.25 9.47 4.86
C CYS A 121 -17.87 8.65 5.99
N ARG A 122 -18.40 9.27 7.05
CA ARG A 122 -19.17 8.58 8.10
C ARG A 122 -20.45 7.91 7.58
N GLN A 123 -21.02 8.39 6.45
CA GLN A 123 -22.24 7.85 5.84
C GLN A 123 -21.94 6.70 4.86
N LEU A 124 -20.67 6.51 4.50
CA LEU A 124 -20.25 5.48 3.56
C LEU A 124 -20.14 4.11 4.26
N SER A 125 -20.42 3.06 3.51
CA SER A 125 -20.15 1.69 3.96
C SER A 125 -18.63 1.45 4.16
N ALA A 126 -18.26 0.38 4.87
CA ALA A 126 -16.86 0.01 5.04
C ALA A 126 -16.12 -0.19 3.70
N GLY A 127 -16.78 -0.85 2.73
CA GLY A 127 -16.24 -1.04 1.37
C GLY A 127 -16.09 0.27 0.61
N GLN A 128 -17.06 1.18 0.71
CA GLN A 128 -16.94 2.52 0.10
C GLN A 128 -15.80 3.32 0.73
N ARG A 129 -15.68 3.33 2.05
CA ARG A 129 -14.52 3.97 2.73
C ARG A 129 -13.19 3.37 2.29
N ARG A 130 -13.13 2.03 2.13
CA ARG A 130 -11.92 1.37 1.61
C ARG A 130 -11.60 1.85 0.19
N ARG A 131 -12.59 1.93 -0.69
CA ARG A 131 -12.43 2.44 -2.06
C ARG A 131 -12.01 3.91 -2.09
N VAL A 132 -12.51 4.79 -1.20
CA VAL A 132 -12.00 6.17 -1.06
C VAL A 132 -10.50 6.17 -0.75
N ALA A 133 -10.05 5.33 0.18
CA ALA A 133 -8.62 5.21 0.48
C ALA A 133 -7.80 4.69 -0.71
N LEU A 134 -8.33 3.75 -1.48
CA LEU A 134 -7.70 3.19 -2.69
C LEU A 134 -7.71 4.15 -3.88
N ALA A 135 -8.59 5.16 -3.91
CA ALA A 135 -8.63 6.15 -4.97
C ALA A 135 -7.30 6.91 -5.15
N ARG A 136 -6.47 6.97 -4.11
CA ARG A 136 -5.08 7.49 -4.20
C ARG A 136 -4.22 6.78 -5.23
N LEU A 137 -4.46 5.49 -5.47
CA LEU A 137 -3.75 4.69 -6.45
C LEU A 137 -4.11 5.07 -7.90
N HIS A 138 -5.24 5.76 -8.11
CA HIS A 138 -5.76 6.17 -9.41
C HIS A 138 -5.45 7.64 -9.74
N LEU A 139 -4.76 8.36 -8.85
CA LEU A 139 -4.35 9.74 -9.11
C LEU A 139 -3.27 9.79 -10.20
N PRO A 140 -3.18 10.91 -10.96
CA PRO A 140 -2.09 11.13 -11.92
C PRO A 140 -0.73 11.14 -11.23
N ALA A 141 0.29 10.58 -11.91
CA ALA A 141 1.68 10.53 -11.44
C ALA A 141 1.81 10.07 -9.97
N PRO A 142 1.33 8.87 -9.62
CA PRO A 142 1.41 8.37 -8.25
C PRO A 142 2.86 8.16 -7.83
N PRO A 143 3.15 8.13 -6.50
CA PRO A 143 4.47 7.76 -5.99
C PRO A 143 4.96 6.43 -6.57
N ARG A 144 6.29 6.31 -6.74
CA ARG A 144 6.89 5.13 -7.40
C ARG A 144 6.88 3.87 -6.55
N LEU A 145 6.94 3.99 -5.23
CA LEU A 145 6.90 2.85 -4.30
C LEU A 145 5.56 2.82 -3.56
N TRP A 146 4.83 1.72 -3.71
CA TRP A 146 3.58 1.48 -2.97
C TRP A 146 3.80 0.43 -1.88
N LEU A 147 3.40 0.77 -0.65
CA LEU A 147 3.39 -0.13 0.50
C LEU A 147 1.96 -0.25 1.01
N LEU A 148 1.34 -1.42 0.80
CA LEU A 148 -0.09 -1.63 0.99
C LEU A 148 -0.35 -2.75 2.03
N ASP A 149 -0.98 -2.40 3.14
CA ASP A 149 -1.30 -3.35 4.21
C ASP A 149 -2.74 -3.85 4.04
N GLU A 150 -2.91 -5.13 3.64
CA GLU A 150 -4.19 -5.80 3.38
C GLU A 150 -5.13 -4.99 2.48
N PRO A 151 -4.69 -4.60 1.25
CA PRO A 151 -5.46 -3.66 0.42
C PRO A 151 -6.83 -4.22 -0.04
N PHE A 152 -7.01 -5.52 -0.08
CA PHE A 152 -8.23 -6.21 -0.55
C PHE A 152 -9.33 -6.35 0.50
N THR A 153 -9.06 -5.99 1.76
CA THR A 153 -10.04 -6.10 2.85
C THR A 153 -11.30 -5.27 2.55
N ALA A 154 -12.47 -5.86 2.77
CA ALA A 154 -13.79 -5.27 2.55
C ALA A 154 -14.12 -4.91 1.08
N LEU A 155 -13.42 -5.50 0.10
CA LEU A 155 -13.74 -5.40 -1.32
C LEU A 155 -14.52 -6.64 -1.78
N ASP A 156 -15.43 -6.43 -2.73
CA ASP A 156 -16.07 -7.51 -3.49
C ASP A 156 -15.12 -8.07 -4.56
N ALA A 157 -15.48 -9.18 -5.20
CA ALA A 157 -14.64 -9.87 -6.17
C ALA A 157 -14.28 -8.97 -7.36
N ALA A 158 -15.23 -8.20 -7.89
CA ALA A 158 -15.00 -7.30 -9.02
C ALA A 158 -14.00 -6.18 -8.66
N SER A 159 -14.15 -5.57 -7.47
CA SER A 159 -13.21 -4.56 -6.97
C SER A 159 -11.83 -5.16 -6.69
N CYS A 160 -11.73 -6.43 -6.28
CA CYS A 160 -10.45 -7.11 -6.12
C CYS A 160 -9.72 -7.25 -7.46
N THR A 161 -10.40 -7.75 -8.49
CA THR A 161 -9.81 -7.90 -9.84
C THR A 161 -9.36 -6.54 -10.39
N GLN A 162 -10.19 -5.51 -10.27
CA GLN A 162 -9.84 -4.15 -10.69
C GLN A 162 -8.62 -3.61 -9.95
N LEU A 163 -8.50 -3.89 -8.64
CA LEU A 163 -7.33 -3.50 -7.87
C LEU A 163 -6.08 -4.25 -8.36
N GLU A 164 -6.15 -5.57 -8.58
CA GLU A 164 -5.02 -6.36 -9.09
C GLU A 164 -4.51 -5.83 -10.44
N GLU A 165 -5.42 -5.51 -11.36
CA GLU A 165 -5.08 -4.89 -12.65
C GLU A 165 -4.37 -3.54 -12.45
N ARG A 166 -4.84 -2.73 -11.50
CA ARG A 166 -4.22 -1.44 -11.18
C ARG A 166 -2.82 -1.59 -10.58
N LEU A 167 -2.62 -2.61 -9.70
CA LEU A 167 -1.32 -2.92 -9.11
C LEU A 167 -0.33 -3.38 -10.19
N ARG A 168 -0.77 -4.26 -11.10
CA ARG A 168 0.04 -4.70 -12.24
C ARG A 168 0.43 -3.53 -13.12
N ALA A 169 -0.53 -2.70 -13.54
CA ALA A 169 -0.28 -1.53 -14.37
C ALA A 169 0.71 -0.54 -13.73
N HIS A 170 0.74 -0.44 -12.40
CA HIS A 170 1.73 0.36 -11.70
C HIS A 170 3.16 -0.19 -11.86
N CYS A 171 3.33 -1.50 -11.71
CA CYS A 171 4.62 -2.16 -11.90
C CYS A 171 5.07 -2.09 -13.37
N ASP A 172 4.17 -2.34 -14.32
CA ASP A 172 4.43 -2.26 -15.76
C ASP A 172 4.88 -0.84 -16.17
N ALA A 173 4.41 0.21 -15.47
CA ALA A 173 4.85 1.59 -15.63
C ALA A 173 6.18 1.92 -14.91
N GLY A 174 6.87 0.95 -14.35
CA GLY A 174 8.15 1.11 -13.65
C GLY A 174 8.02 1.52 -12.17
N GLY A 175 6.84 1.41 -11.59
CA GLY A 175 6.66 1.48 -10.13
C GLY A 175 7.11 0.20 -9.44
N ALA A 176 7.10 0.21 -8.11
CA ALA A 176 7.37 -0.97 -7.29
C ALA A 176 6.31 -1.10 -6.19
N LEU A 177 6.02 -2.34 -5.80
CA LEU A 177 4.93 -2.65 -4.89
C LEU A 177 5.36 -3.65 -3.82
N VAL A 178 5.11 -3.32 -2.54
CA VAL A 178 5.09 -4.31 -1.46
C VAL A 178 3.69 -4.34 -0.87
N LEU A 179 3.11 -5.53 -0.72
CA LEU A 179 1.80 -5.68 -0.10
C LEU A 179 1.76 -6.85 0.87
N THR A 180 0.87 -6.74 1.86
CA THR A 180 0.43 -7.90 2.64
C THR A 180 -0.92 -8.37 2.11
N SER A 181 -1.12 -9.66 2.03
CA SER A 181 -2.42 -10.25 1.69
C SER A 181 -2.50 -11.70 2.15
N HIS A 182 -3.69 -12.13 2.56
CA HIS A 182 -4.03 -13.55 2.77
C HIS A 182 -4.61 -14.18 1.50
N ARG A 183 -4.88 -13.38 0.48
CA ARG A 183 -5.43 -13.82 -0.79
C ARG A 183 -4.28 -14.16 -1.76
N GLU A 184 -4.44 -15.22 -2.54
CA GLU A 184 -3.67 -15.44 -3.75
C GLU A 184 -4.09 -14.41 -4.81
N LEU A 185 -3.12 -13.78 -5.43
CA LEU A 185 -3.36 -12.82 -6.50
C LEU A 185 -3.46 -13.56 -7.83
N GLU A 186 -4.47 -13.20 -8.63
CA GLU A 186 -4.73 -13.81 -9.95
C GLU A 186 -4.00 -13.06 -11.08
N VAL A 187 -3.86 -11.74 -10.91
CA VAL A 187 -3.21 -10.85 -11.88
C VAL A 187 -1.90 -10.33 -11.28
N LEU A 188 -0.79 -10.96 -11.66
CA LEU A 188 0.53 -10.68 -11.10
C LEU A 188 1.40 -9.87 -12.07
N PRO A 189 2.23 -8.92 -11.57
CA PRO A 189 3.33 -8.36 -12.34
C PRO A 189 4.36 -9.46 -12.70
N GLU A 190 5.11 -9.27 -13.80
CA GLU A 190 6.11 -10.25 -14.27
C GLU A 190 7.19 -10.53 -13.21
N GLY A 191 7.60 -9.53 -12.43
CA GLY A 191 8.60 -9.64 -11.35
C GLY A 191 7.99 -9.89 -9.96
N HIS A 192 6.84 -10.58 -9.85
CA HIS A 192 6.20 -10.85 -8.56
C HIS A 192 6.94 -11.91 -7.76
N ARG A 193 7.15 -11.62 -6.45
CA ARG A 193 7.78 -12.53 -5.49
C ARG A 193 6.95 -12.65 -4.22
N LEU A 194 7.04 -13.79 -3.55
CA LEU A 194 6.42 -14.06 -2.26
C LEU A 194 7.51 -14.18 -1.18
N LEU A 195 7.37 -13.40 -0.10
CA LEU A 195 8.14 -13.53 1.12
C LEU A 195 7.22 -14.07 2.22
N TRP A 196 7.56 -15.24 2.78
CA TRP A 196 6.78 -15.83 3.86
C TRP A 196 7.43 -15.53 5.21
N LEU A 197 6.67 -14.95 6.15
CA LEU A 197 7.11 -14.74 7.53
C LEU A 197 6.56 -15.84 8.44
N ASP A 198 7.45 -16.67 8.98
CA ASP A 198 7.09 -17.75 9.90
C ASP A 198 6.73 -17.26 11.31
N GLY A 199 7.01 -15.97 11.60
CA GLY A 199 6.81 -15.35 12.91
C GLY A 199 7.71 -15.99 13.95
N GLY A 200 8.93 -15.55 14.10
CA GLY A 200 10.03 -16.08 14.93
C GLY A 200 9.62 -17.05 16.03
N ARG A 201 10.21 -18.24 16.00
CA ARG A 201 10.03 -19.28 17.03
C ARG A 201 10.76 -18.90 18.31
#